data_0b6bdddce309a770de616a25ad4af918
#
_entry.id   0b6bdddce309a770de616a25ad4af918
#
_cell.length_a   1.000
_cell.length_b   1.000
_cell.length_c   1.000
_cell.angle_alpha   90.00
_cell.angle_beta   90.00
_cell.angle_gamma   90.00
#
_symmetry.space_group_name_H-M   'P 1'
#
loop_
_entity.id
_entity.type
_entity.pdbx_description
1 polymer ?
#
loop_
_entity_poly.entity_id
_entity_poly.type
_entity_poly.pdbx_seq_one_letter_code
_entity_poly.pdbx_strand_id
1 'polypeptide(L)'
;MTDDELMGLAIDEARAAAAREPADVPIGAVVVGPDGTVLAAAGNRREADEDPTAHAEILALREAARATGRWNLTGCTLVVTLEPCTMCAGAIVLARTRRVVVGAPDPKAGAAGSLYDLVREPRLNHRAELITGVREQECGDLLRDFFRSRRNRGGGVDGARTS
;
A
#
# COMPACT_ATOMS: atom_id res chain seq x y z
N MET A 1 -16.90 -8.06 4.06
CA MET A 1 -16.66 -6.66 3.65
C MET A 1 -16.39 -6.59 2.16
N THR A 2 -16.90 -5.57 1.51
CA THR A 2 -16.62 -5.31 0.10
C THR A 2 -15.22 -4.72 -0.09
N ASP A 3 -14.72 -4.73 -1.32
CA ASP A 3 -13.44 -4.08 -1.63
C ASP A 3 -13.49 -2.58 -1.29
N ASP A 4 -14.63 -1.94 -1.51
CA ASP A 4 -14.83 -0.53 -1.15
C ASP A 4 -14.69 -0.29 0.36
N GLU A 5 -15.32 -1.13 1.15
CA GLU A 5 -15.24 -1.04 2.63
C GLU A 5 -13.81 -1.31 3.12
N LEU A 6 -13.14 -2.29 2.56
CA LEU A 6 -11.76 -2.60 2.90
C LEU A 6 -10.81 -1.46 2.52
N MET A 7 -11.06 -0.82 1.37
CA MET A 7 -10.30 0.36 0.99
C MET A 7 -10.52 1.50 1.99
N GLY A 8 -11.70 1.60 2.58
CA GLY A 8 -11.97 2.56 3.65
C GLY A 8 -11.05 2.36 4.85
N LEU A 9 -10.82 1.10 5.25
CA LEU A 9 -9.88 0.79 6.33
C LEU A 9 -8.45 1.18 5.96
N ALA A 10 -8.05 0.91 4.72
CA ALA A 10 -6.71 1.29 4.24
C ALA A 10 -6.55 2.82 4.22
N ILE A 11 -7.59 3.54 3.83
CA ILE A 11 -7.60 5.00 3.84
C ILE A 11 -7.46 5.53 5.27
N ASP A 12 -8.12 4.91 6.25
CA ASP A 12 -7.98 5.30 7.66
C ASP A 12 -6.53 5.17 8.12
N GLU A 13 -5.85 4.09 7.74
CA GLU A 13 -4.43 3.89 8.04
C GLU A 13 -3.56 4.95 7.35
N ALA A 14 -3.90 5.31 6.11
CA ALA A 14 -3.19 6.36 5.39
C ALA A 14 -3.32 7.71 6.11
N ARG A 15 -4.52 8.05 6.55
CA ARG A 15 -4.76 9.29 7.30
C ARG A 15 -4.00 9.31 8.62
N ALA A 16 -3.98 8.19 9.33
CA ALA A 16 -3.24 8.07 10.59
C ALA A 16 -1.75 8.28 10.36
N ALA A 17 -1.20 7.75 9.27
CA ALA A 17 0.21 7.94 8.92
C ALA A 17 0.55 9.42 8.69
N ALA A 18 -0.31 10.14 7.99
CA ALA A 18 -0.11 11.56 7.72
C ALA A 18 -0.31 12.44 8.97
N ALA A 19 -1.05 11.96 9.94
CA ALA A 19 -1.35 12.70 11.18
C ALA A 19 -0.26 12.56 12.25
N ARG A 20 0.71 11.67 12.05
CA ARG A 20 1.82 11.50 13.01
C ARG A 20 2.83 12.64 12.91
N GLU A 21 3.68 12.75 13.94
CA GLU A 21 4.80 13.68 13.95
C GLU A 21 6.08 12.88 14.26
N PRO A 22 7.01 12.74 13.31
CA PRO A 22 6.94 13.28 11.94
C PRO A 22 5.89 12.57 11.08
N ALA A 23 5.33 13.32 10.15
CA ALA A 23 4.29 12.78 9.27
C ALA A 23 4.87 11.90 8.19
N ASP A 24 4.15 10.83 7.85
CA ASP A 24 4.46 9.97 6.72
C ASP A 24 3.49 10.24 5.56
N VAL A 25 3.94 9.97 4.35
CA VAL A 25 3.09 10.03 3.17
C VAL A 25 1.87 9.13 3.39
N PRO A 26 0.63 9.62 3.12
CA PRO A 26 -0.60 8.88 3.45
C PRO A 26 -0.84 7.70 2.51
N ILE A 27 -0.24 6.59 2.85
CA ILE A 27 -0.45 5.30 2.20
C ILE A 27 -0.83 4.30 3.28
N GLY A 28 -1.89 3.55 3.03
CA GLY A 28 -2.38 2.53 3.94
C GLY A 28 -2.63 1.22 3.23
N ALA A 29 -2.53 0.13 3.97
CA ALA A 29 -2.74 -1.22 3.45
C ALA A 29 -3.42 -2.11 4.48
N VAL A 30 -4.22 -3.05 3.99
CA VAL A 30 -4.95 -4.03 4.79
C VAL A 30 -4.75 -5.40 4.15
N VAL A 31 -4.52 -6.43 4.94
CA VAL A 31 -4.49 -7.82 4.47
C VAL A 31 -5.68 -8.55 5.04
N VAL A 32 -6.41 -9.24 4.17
CA VAL A 32 -7.63 -9.97 4.51
C VAL A 32 -7.43 -11.45 4.18
N GLY A 33 -7.78 -12.31 5.12
CA GLY A 33 -7.69 -13.75 4.94
C GLY A 33 -8.77 -14.31 4.02
N PRO A 34 -8.65 -15.59 3.66
CA PRO A 34 -9.62 -16.24 2.76
C PRO A 34 -11.06 -16.24 3.29
N ASP A 35 -11.22 -16.16 4.61
CA ASP A 35 -12.54 -16.15 5.27
C ASP A 35 -13.10 -14.73 5.44
N GLY A 36 -12.40 -13.72 4.96
CA GLY A 36 -12.81 -12.32 5.10
C GLY A 36 -12.32 -11.64 6.38
N THR A 37 -11.58 -12.32 7.23
CA THR A 37 -11.02 -11.74 8.46
C THR A 37 -9.91 -10.77 8.12
N VAL A 38 -9.94 -9.56 8.70
CA VAL A 38 -8.86 -8.60 8.58
C VAL A 38 -7.69 -9.08 9.44
N LEU A 39 -6.60 -9.48 8.80
CA LEU A 39 -5.42 -10.03 9.48
C LEU A 39 -4.42 -8.94 9.86
N ALA A 40 -4.40 -7.85 9.13
CA ALA A 40 -3.43 -6.79 9.33
C ALA A 40 -3.93 -5.47 8.74
N ALA A 41 -3.54 -4.37 9.36
CA ALA A 41 -3.77 -3.03 8.84
C ALA A 41 -2.54 -2.19 9.21
N ALA A 42 -1.98 -1.44 8.26
CA ALA A 42 -0.78 -0.66 8.49
C ALA A 42 -0.73 0.58 7.60
N GLY A 43 -0.15 1.64 8.12
CA GLY A 43 0.18 2.83 7.35
C GLY A 43 1.69 2.93 7.12
N ASN A 44 2.07 3.73 6.15
CA ASN A 44 3.48 4.01 5.86
C ASN A 44 4.19 4.53 7.13
N ARG A 45 5.37 4.01 7.41
CA ARG A 45 6.19 4.39 8.57
C ARG A 45 7.63 4.71 8.19
N ARG A 46 7.88 5.05 6.95
CA ARG A 46 9.25 5.35 6.49
C ARG A 46 9.92 6.43 7.36
N GLU A 47 9.21 7.52 7.65
CA GLU A 47 9.73 8.58 8.52
C GLU A 47 9.68 8.17 10.01
N ALA A 48 8.56 7.61 10.46
CA ALA A 48 8.38 7.23 11.86
C ALA A 48 9.41 6.23 12.34
N ASP A 49 9.77 5.25 11.50
CA ASP A 49 10.73 4.18 11.85
C ASP A 49 12.12 4.42 11.29
N GLU A 50 12.33 5.52 10.54
CA GLU A 50 13.60 5.78 9.85
C GLU A 50 14.05 4.56 9.04
N ASP A 51 13.10 3.95 8.32
CA ASP A 51 13.28 2.70 7.58
C ASP A 51 12.79 2.86 6.14
N PRO A 52 13.70 2.79 5.15
CA PRO A 52 13.31 2.97 3.76
C PRO A 52 12.39 1.86 3.23
N THR A 53 12.30 0.73 3.94
CA THR A 53 11.45 -0.39 3.53
C THR A 53 10.12 -0.43 4.29
N ALA A 54 9.87 0.47 5.24
CA ALA A 54 8.66 0.47 6.07
C ALA A 54 7.45 1.04 5.32
N HIS A 55 7.18 0.52 4.14
CA HIS A 55 5.98 0.81 3.37
C HIS A 55 4.78 0.10 3.99
N ALA A 56 3.60 0.66 3.85
CA ALA A 56 2.37 0.10 4.39
C ALA A 56 2.17 -1.36 3.99
N GLU A 57 2.44 -1.69 2.73
CA GLU A 57 2.29 -3.05 2.21
C GLU A 57 3.23 -4.04 2.91
N ILE A 58 4.50 -3.67 3.08
CA ILE A 58 5.49 -4.51 3.76
C ILE A 58 5.06 -4.79 5.20
N LEU A 59 4.64 -3.74 5.91
CA LEU A 59 4.22 -3.87 7.30
C LEU A 59 2.96 -4.73 7.43
N ALA A 60 1.99 -4.55 6.54
CA ALA A 60 0.76 -5.34 6.53
C ALA A 60 1.04 -6.81 6.23
N LEU A 61 1.90 -7.10 5.25
CA LEU A 61 2.28 -8.47 4.91
C LEU A 61 2.99 -9.16 6.09
N ARG A 62 3.92 -8.47 6.74
CA ARG A 62 4.61 -8.98 7.92
C ARG A 62 3.64 -9.32 9.04
N GLU A 63 2.74 -8.40 9.35
CA GLU A 63 1.77 -8.59 10.42
C GLU A 63 0.83 -9.76 10.10
N ALA A 64 0.36 -9.86 8.87
CA ALA A 64 -0.50 -10.97 8.44
C ALA A 64 0.23 -12.32 8.54
N ALA A 65 1.51 -12.35 8.19
CA ALA A 65 2.33 -13.56 8.31
C ALA A 65 2.46 -13.98 9.78
N ARG A 66 2.67 -13.04 10.68
CA ARG A 66 2.72 -13.32 12.12
C ARG A 66 1.37 -13.84 12.63
N ALA A 67 0.29 -13.19 12.22
CA ALA A 67 -1.07 -13.57 12.65
C ALA A 67 -1.45 -14.98 12.20
N THR A 68 -1.01 -15.40 11.02
CA THR A 68 -1.32 -16.73 10.48
C THR A 68 -0.28 -17.78 10.84
N GLY A 69 0.89 -17.37 11.31
CA GLY A 69 2.02 -18.26 11.58
C GLY A 69 2.65 -18.84 10.32
N ARG A 70 2.45 -18.19 9.15
CA ARG A 70 2.96 -18.65 7.86
C ARG A 70 3.52 -17.49 7.07
N TRP A 71 4.62 -17.71 6.33
CA TRP A 71 5.14 -16.71 5.40
C TRP A 71 4.29 -16.63 4.13
N ASN A 72 3.68 -17.73 3.74
CA ASN A 72 2.86 -17.79 2.56
C ASN A 72 1.42 -17.34 2.90
N LEU A 73 0.92 -16.36 2.18
CA LEU A 73 -0.39 -15.77 2.40
C LEU A 73 -1.38 -16.20 1.31
N THR A 74 -1.32 -17.49 0.96
CA THR A 74 -2.22 -18.11 -0.02
C THR A 74 -3.68 -17.83 0.35
N GLY A 75 -4.45 -17.38 -0.61
CA GLY A 75 -5.86 -17.04 -0.42
C GLY A 75 -6.12 -15.65 0.17
N CYS A 76 -5.07 -14.94 0.61
CA CYS A 76 -5.24 -13.60 1.16
C CYS A 76 -5.35 -12.53 0.08
N THR A 77 -5.98 -11.41 0.45
CA THR A 77 -6.09 -10.21 -0.39
C THR A 77 -5.34 -9.08 0.29
N LEU A 78 -4.52 -8.36 -0.46
CA LEU A 78 -3.92 -7.10 -0.03
C LEU A 78 -4.71 -5.94 -0.65
N VAL A 79 -5.15 -5.01 0.18
CA VAL A 79 -5.83 -3.79 -0.26
C VAL A 79 -4.91 -2.62 0.07
N VAL A 80 -4.60 -1.78 -0.90
CA VAL A 80 -3.65 -0.67 -0.72
C VAL A 80 -4.14 0.59 -1.42
N THR A 81 -3.94 1.74 -0.78
CA THR A 81 -4.44 3.02 -1.30
C THR A 81 -3.68 3.52 -2.52
N LEU A 82 -2.40 3.18 -2.64
CA LEU A 82 -1.56 3.57 -3.77
C LEU A 82 -0.95 2.32 -4.40
N GLU A 83 -0.86 2.33 -5.72
CA GLU A 83 -0.24 1.23 -6.48
C GLU A 83 1.13 0.86 -5.90
N PRO A 84 1.40 -0.43 -5.65
CA PRO A 84 2.67 -0.86 -5.07
C PRO A 84 3.88 -0.53 -5.94
N CYS A 85 4.96 -0.12 -5.29
CA CYS A 85 6.27 0.05 -5.96
C CYS A 85 6.91 -1.31 -6.25
N THR A 86 8.10 -1.32 -6.87
CA THR A 86 8.80 -2.56 -7.22
C THR A 86 9.11 -3.44 -6.01
N MET A 87 9.52 -2.84 -4.89
CA MET A 87 9.78 -3.56 -3.65
C MET A 87 8.53 -4.26 -3.13
N CYS A 88 7.43 -3.53 -3.05
CA CYS A 88 6.18 -4.06 -2.49
C CYS A 88 5.54 -5.07 -3.44
N ALA A 89 5.57 -4.83 -4.75
CA ALA A 89 5.09 -5.78 -5.75
C ALA A 89 5.86 -7.10 -5.67
N GLY A 90 7.18 -7.02 -5.50
CA GLY A 90 8.01 -8.20 -5.28
C GLY A 90 7.62 -8.95 -4.02
N ALA A 91 7.40 -8.24 -2.93
CA ALA A 91 6.97 -8.83 -1.66
C ALA A 91 5.61 -9.53 -1.78
N ILE A 92 4.67 -8.92 -2.48
CA ILE A 92 3.35 -9.48 -2.76
C ILE A 92 3.47 -10.82 -3.48
N VAL A 93 4.32 -10.90 -4.49
CA VAL A 93 4.56 -12.13 -5.24
C VAL A 93 5.24 -13.18 -4.35
N LEU A 94 6.26 -12.78 -3.60
CA LEU A 94 6.98 -13.69 -2.70
C LEU A 94 6.05 -14.27 -1.63
N ALA A 95 5.11 -13.47 -1.14
CA ALA A 95 4.13 -13.90 -0.13
C ALA A 95 3.02 -14.77 -0.72
N ARG A 96 2.95 -14.94 -2.03
CA ARG A 96 1.90 -15.71 -2.71
C ARG A 96 0.49 -15.16 -2.47
N THR A 97 0.37 -13.85 -2.37
CA THR A 97 -0.91 -13.17 -2.18
C THR A 97 -1.83 -13.43 -3.37
N ARG A 98 -3.08 -13.79 -3.10
CA ARG A 98 -4.04 -14.16 -4.16
C ARG A 98 -4.53 -12.96 -4.96
N ARG A 99 -4.90 -11.88 -4.27
CA ARG A 99 -5.50 -10.68 -4.88
C ARG A 99 -4.83 -9.43 -4.37
N VAL A 100 -4.73 -8.44 -5.24
CA VAL A 100 -4.29 -7.09 -4.87
C VAL A 100 -5.34 -6.10 -5.34
N VAL A 101 -5.86 -5.30 -4.43
CA VAL A 101 -6.86 -4.26 -4.70
C VAL A 101 -6.19 -2.91 -4.50
N VAL A 102 -6.14 -2.11 -5.55
CA VAL A 102 -5.41 -0.84 -5.58
C VAL A 102 -6.37 0.33 -5.70
N GLY A 103 -6.12 1.39 -4.96
CA GLY A 103 -6.87 2.66 -5.07
C GLY A 103 -6.38 3.49 -6.24
N ALA A 104 -5.36 4.31 -6.02
CA ALA A 104 -4.82 5.22 -7.02
C ALA A 104 -3.60 4.63 -7.74
N PRO A 105 -3.42 4.89 -9.03
CA PRO A 105 -2.21 4.50 -9.74
C PRO A 105 -1.03 5.40 -9.37
N ASP A 106 0.19 4.86 -9.53
CA ASP A 106 1.42 5.62 -9.35
C ASP A 106 2.21 5.63 -10.66
N PRO A 107 2.04 6.67 -11.49
CA PRO A 107 2.72 6.74 -12.79
C PRO A 107 4.24 6.81 -12.70
N LYS A 108 4.78 7.20 -11.54
CA LYS A 108 6.22 7.42 -11.37
C LYS A 108 6.96 6.19 -10.83
N ALA A 109 6.31 5.38 -10.02
CA ALA A 109 6.98 4.27 -9.34
C ALA A 109 6.15 2.98 -9.30
N GLY A 110 4.97 2.97 -9.89
CA GLY A 110 4.04 1.85 -9.79
C GLY A 110 4.52 0.60 -10.52
N ALA A 111 4.40 -0.53 -9.86
CA ALA A 111 4.81 -1.82 -10.40
C ALA A 111 3.65 -2.82 -10.48
N ALA A 112 2.42 -2.32 -10.53
CA ALA A 112 1.21 -3.11 -10.74
C ALA A 112 0.42 -2.57 -11.93
N GLY A 113 1.12 -2.25 -13.02
CA GLY A 113 0.53 -1.83 -14.29
C GLY A 113 1.00 -0.49 -14.83
N SER A 114 1.56 0.41 -14.00
CA SER A 114 1.98 1.74 -14.45
C SER A 114 3.34 1.73 -15.16
N LEU A 115 4.46 1.64 -14.43
CA LEU A 115 5.78 1.50 -15.04
C LEU A 115 6.11 0.04 -15.33
N TYR A 116 5.82 -0.82 -14.38
CA TYR A 116 6.05 -2.26 -14.46
C TYR A 116 4.78 -2.99 -14.05
N ASP A 117 4.71 -4.27 -14.37
CA ASP A 117 3.63 -5.12 -13.89
C ASP A 117 4.19 -6.40 -13.29
N LEU A 118 4.81 -6.28 -12.11
CA LEU A 118 5.43 -7.41 -11.42
C LEU A 118 4.39 -8.33 -10.78
N VAL A 119 3.25 -7.78 -10.39
CA VAL A 119 2.18 -8.53 -9.73
C VAL A 119 1.62 -9.62 -10.64
N ARG A 120 1.61 -9.38 -11.95
CA ARG A 120 1.11 -10.31 -12.97
C ARG A 120 2.19 -10.80 -13.93
N GLU A 121 3.47 -10.63 -13.59
CA GLU A 121 4.58 -11.03 -14.46
C GLU A 121 4.58 -12.54 -14.66
N PRO A 122 4.38 -13.04 -15.90
CA PRO A 122 4.24 -14.49 -16.15
C PRO A 122 5.51 -15.29 -15.92
N ARG A 123 6.68 -14.64 -15.88
CA ARG A 123 7.96 -15.32 -15.65
C ARG A 123 8.25 -15.55 -14.18
N LEU A 124 7.51 -14.89 -13.28
CA LEU A 124 7.64 -15.11 -11.84
C LEU A 124 6.83 -16.33 -11.41
N ASN A 125 7.15 -16.87 -10.22
CA ASN A 125 6.56 -18.12 -9.73
C ASN A 125 5.07 -17.99 -9.36
N HIS A 126 4.57 -16.77 -9.19
CA HIS A 126 3.21 -16.53 -8.73
C HIS A 126 2.67 -15.28 -9.41
N ARG A 127 1.38 -15.29 -9.72
CA ARG A 127 0.66 -14.13 -10.23
C ARG A 127 -0.57 -13.90 -9.38
N ALA A 128 -0.77 -12.64 -8.97
CA ALA A 128 -1.96 -12.24 -8.24
C ALA A 128 -3.02 -11.73 -9.19
N GLU A 129 -4.27 -11.83 -8.79
CA GLU A 129 -5.37 -11.10 -9.43
C GLU A 129 -5.27 -9.63 -9.04
N LEU A 130 -5.39 -8.73 -10.00
CA LEU A 130 -5.26 -7.30 -9.77
C LEU A 130 -6.57 -6.58 -10.04
N ILE A 131 -7.05 -5.82 -9.06
CA ILE A 131 -8.22 -4.95 -9.16
C ILE A 131 -7.74 -3.52 -8.91
N THR A 132 -8.05 -2.59 -9.80
CA THR A 132 -7.59 -1.20 -9.69
C THR A 132 -8.77 -0.23 -9.65
N GLY A 133 -8.50 0.98 -9.19
CA GLY A 133 -9.47 2.07 -9.25
C GLY A 133 -10.52 2.08 -8.15
N VAL A 134 -10.33 1.32 -7.06
CA VAL A 134 -11.26 1.30 -5.95
C VAL A 134 -11.05 2.55 -5.10
N ARG A 135 -12.03 3.43 -5.08
CA ARG A 135 -11.98 4.75 -4.41
C ARG A 135 -10.75 5.56 -4.86
N GLU A 136 -10.46 5.48 -6.14
CA GLU A 136 -9.26 6.10 -6.74
C GLU A 136 -9.16 7.58 -6.45
N GLN A 137 -10.26 8.33 -6.60
CA GLN A 137 -10.27 9.78 -6.39
C GLN A 137 -9.88 10.13 -4.96
N GLU A 138 -10.48 9.46 -4.00
CA GLU A 138 -10.22 9.71 -2.57
C GLU A 138 -8.79 9.37 -2.21
N CYS A 139 -8.28 8.24 -2.68
CA CYS A 139 -6.89 7.83 -2.44
C CYS A 139 -5.90 8.82 -3.06
N GLY A 140 -6.17 9.28 -4.27
CA GLY A 140 -5.32 10.27 -4.94
C GLY A 140 -5.36 11.64 -4.26
N ASP A 141 -6.53 12.05 -3.79
CA ASP A 141 -6.69 13.33 -3.08
C ASP A 141 -5.87 13.37 -1.79
N LEU A 142 -5.81 12.29 -1.04
CA LEU A 142 -5.00 12.21 0.17
C LEU A 142 -3.54 12.58 -0.13
N LEU A 143 -2.99 12.05 -1.21
CA LEU A 143 -1.61 12.31 -1.61
C LEU A 143 -1.42 13.75 -2.07
N ARG A 144 -2.31 14.25 -2.93
CA ARG A 144 -2.25 15.62 -3.44
C ARG A 144 -2.34 16.64 -2.31
N ASP A 145 -3.27 16.43 -1.38
CA ASP A 145 -3.47 17.34 -0.25
C ASP A 145 -2.27 17.34 0.70
N PHE A 146 -1.69 16.16 0.95
CA PHE A 146 -0.49 16.04 1.78
C PHE A 146 0.68 16.80 1.18
N PHE A 147 0.99 16.59 -0.11
CA PHE A 147 2.11 17.27 -0.75
C PHE A 147 1.88 18.76 -0.90
N ARG A 148 0.66 19.19 -1.16
CA ARG A 148 0.30 20.62 -1.20
C ARG A 148 0.53 21.27 0.16
N SER A 149 0.08 20.64 1.23
CA SER A 149 0.27 21.11 2.61
C SER A 149 1.75 21.24 2.95
N ARG A 150 2.58 20.28 2.59
CA ARG A 150 4.02 20.30 2.84
C ARG A 150 4.72 21.40 2.05
N ARG A 151 4.37 21.61 0.79
CA ARG A 151 4.92 22.71 0.00
C ARG A 151 4.62 24.06 0.63
N ASN A 152 3.40 24.26 1.12
CA ASN A 152 3.00 25.50 1.77
C ASN A 152 3.73 25.72 3.09
N ARG A 153 4.02 24.66 3.85
CA ARG A 153 4.77 24.73 5.11
C ARG A 153 6.26 24.90 4.88
N GLY A 154 6.79 24.32 3.83
CA GLY A 154 8.21 24.22 3.58
C GLY A 154 8.86 25.47 2.99
N GLY A 155 8.12 26.51 2.64
CA GLY A 155 8.67 27.74 2.10
C GLY A 155 9.59 27.54 0.89
N GLY A 156 9.31 26.57 0.04
CA GLY A 156 10.12 26.30 -1.15
C GLY A 156 11.27 25.33 -0.94
N VAL A 157 11.33 24.66 0.19
CA VAL A 157 12.30 23.59 0.39
C VAL A 157 11.91 22.41 -0.49
N ASP A 158 12.81 22.06 -1.38
CA ASP A 158 12.65 20.96 -2.31
C ASP A 158 12.81 19.63 -1.57
N GLY A 159 11.81 19.27 -0.80
CA GLY A 159 11.81 17.99 -0.13
C GLY A 159 10.79 17.02 -0.67
N ALA A 160 10.08 17.43 -1.68
CA ALA A 160 8.96 16.67 -2.20
C ALA A 160 9.41 15.59 -3.19
N ARG A 161 10.39 14.81 -2.84
CA ARG A 161 10.63 13.59 -3.58
C ARG A 161 9.77 12.50 -2.99
N THR A 162 8.77 12.21 -3.72
CA THR A 162 7.95 11.04 -3.52
C THR A 162 8.81 9.80 -3.54
N SER A 163 8.59 8.96 -2.63
CA SER A 163 9.10 7.61 -2.64
C SER A 163 8.66 6.80 -3.77
#